data_75f5aefb021141718208ba13361eee64
#
_entry.id   75f5aefb021141718208ba13361eee64
#
_cell.length_a   1.000
_cell.length_b   1.000
_cell.length_c   1.000
_cell.angle_alpha   90.00
_cell.angle_beta   90.00
_cell.angle_gamma   90.00
#
_symmetry.space_group_name_H-M   'P 1'
#
loop_
_entity.id
_entity.type
_entity.pdbx_description
1 polymer ?
#
loop_
_entity_poly.entity_id
_entity_poly.type
_entity_poly.pdbx_seq_one_letter_code
_entity_poly.pdbx_strand_id
1 'polypeptide(L)'
;DDKVRPNQIMAVSLTYPVIDGDMARFVVEKVFKELYTVNGLRSLSQKSKEYIGIYIGDQYHRDGAYHQGTVWTWPLGQFITAYMKVNNYSEKAKKTAMNFIEFIKDHLNDACIGSISEIFDGDEPLTPRGCFAQAWSVAEILRAYVEDIRNK
;
A
#
# COMPACT_ATOMS: atom_id res chain seq x y z
N ASP A 1 18.73 -3.27 5.13
CA ASP A 1 18.43 -3.62 6.53
C ASP A 1 17.51 -4.85 6.57
N ASP A 2 17.24 -5.36 7.74
CA ASP A 2 16.39 -6.53 7.98
C ASP A 2 14.93 -6.18 8.29
N LYS A 3 14.58 -4.91 8.20
CA LYS A 3 13.24 -4.40 8.52
C LYS A 3 12.25 -4.72 7.41
N VAL A 4 11.03 -5.09 7.80
CA VAL A 4 9.96 -5.34 6.84
C VAL A 4 9.36 -3.99 6.42
N ARG A 5 9.62 -3.59 5.17
CA ARG A 5 9.18 -2.35 4.53
C ARG A 5 8.49 -2.62 3.19
N PRO A 6 7.63 -1.72 2.69
CA PRO A 6 6.83 -1.97 1.49
C PRO A 6 7.66 -2.05 0.20
N ASN A 7 8.82 -1.39 0.12
CA ASN A 7 9.60 -1.33 -1.11
C ASN A 7 10.07 -2.70 -1.64
N GLN A 8 10.14 -3.73 -0.78
CA GLN A 8 10.45 -5.09 -1.21
C GLN A 8 9.46 -5.63 -2.24
N ILE A 9 8.22 -5.11 -2.28
CA ILE A 9 7.21 -5.54 -3.23
C ILE A 9 7.61 -5.25 -4.68
N MET A 10 8.41 -4.20 -4.90
CA MET A 10 8.88 -3.83 -6.24
C MET A 10 9.77 -4.88 -6.87
N ALA A 11 10.48 -5.69 -6.07
CA ALA A 11 11.26 -6.81 -6.59
C ALA A 11 10.39 -7.83 -7.35
N VAL A 12 9.08 -7.86 -7.09
CA VAL A 12 8.09 -8.72 -7.76
C VAL A 12 7.26 -7.93 -8.78
N SER A 13 6.84 -6.71 -8.47
CA SER A 13 5.86 -5.96 -9.26
C SER A 13 6.41 -5.40 -10.57
N LEU A 14 7.68 -5.01 -10.63
CA LEU A 14 8.28 -4.39 -11.81
C LEU A 14 8.11 -5.25 -13.07
N THR A 15 8.09 -4.60 -14.25
CA THR A 15 7.97 -5.28 -15.56
C THR A 15 9.02 -6.39 -15.72
N TYR A 16 10.24 -6.12 -15.28
CA TYR A 16 11.33 -7.09 -15.19
C TYR A 16 11.59 -7.38 -13.70
N PRO A 17 10.93 -8.40 -13.13
CA PRO A 17 11.04 -8.68 -11.71
C PRO A 17 12.44 -9.19 -11.35
N VAL A 18 12.90 -8.83 -10.15
CA VAL A 18 14.20 -9.30 -9.63
C VAL A 18 14.08 -10.71 -9.06
N ILE A 19 12.87 -11.07 -8.59
CA ILE A 19 12.55 -12.37 -8.01
C ILE A 19 11.23 -12.91 -8.56
N ASP A 20 11.12 -14.23 -8.68
CA ASP A 20 9.95 -14.94 -9.18
C ASP A 20 9.62 -16.21 -8.34
N GLY A 21 8.71 -17.04 -8.83
CA GLY A 21 8.34 -18.32 -8.23
C GLY A 21 7.90 -18.21 -6.77
N ASP A 22 8.37 -19.17 -5.96
CA ASP A 22 8.00 -19.23 -4.54
C ASP A 22 8.54 -18.06 -3.72
N MET A 23 9.72 -17.54 -4.08
CA MET A 23 10.29 -16.38 -3.41
C MET A 23 9.38 -15.15 -3.59
N ALA A 24 8.87 -14.92 -4.80
CA ALA A 24 7.92 -13.84 -5.06
C ALA A 24 6.63 -14.00 -4.23
N ARG A 25 6.12 -15.22 -4.11
CA ARG A 25 4.95 -15.52 -3.26
C ARG A 25 5.21 -15.19 -1.80
N PHE A 26 6.37 -15.60 -1.26
CA PHE A 26 6.74 -15.30 0.12
C PHE A 26 6.84 -13.78 0.38
N VAL A 27 7.37 -13.01 -0.57
CA VAL A 27 7.41 -11.54 -0.43
C VAL A 27 6.01 -10.95 -0.40
N VAL A 28 5.12 -11.37 -1.32
CA VAL A 28 3.73 -10.88 -1.35
C VAL A 28 2.99 -11.23 -0.06
N GLU A 29 3.12 -12.47 0.41
CA GLU A 29 2.51 -12.91 1.67
C GLU A 29 3.06 -12.15 2.89
N LYS A 30 4.37 -11.91 2.92
CA LYS A 30 5.03 -11.13 3.99
C LYS A 30 4.52 -9.71 4.04
N VAL A 31 4.45 -9.04 2.90
CA VAL A 31 3.92 -7.67 2.79
C VAL A 31 2.45 -7.64 3.17
N PHE A 32 1.64 -8.56 2.69
CA PHE A 32 0.24 -8.66 3.07
C PHE A 32 0.07 -8.81 4.59
N LYS A 33 0.76 -9.76 5.18
CA LYS A 33 0.62 -10.09 6.60
C LYS A 33 1.07 -8.99 7.55
N GLU A 34 2.11 -8.24 7.19
CA GLU A 34 2.76 -7.31 8.12
C GLU A 34 2.54 -5.84 7.80
N LEU A 35 2.22 -5.51 6.55
CA LEU A 35 2.14 -4.11 6.13
C LEU A 35 0.76 -3.69 5.60
N TYR A 36 -0.02 -4.63 5.06
CA TYR A 36 -1.30 -4.30 4.44
C TYR A 36 -2.29 -3.71 5.46
N THR A 37 -2.95 -2.66 5.03
CA THR A 37 -4.17 -2.08 5.63
C THR A 37 -5.18 -1.81 4.52
N VAL A 38 -6.41 -1.49 4.89
CA VAL A 38 -7.44 -1.14 3.91
C VAL A 38 -7.08 0.08 3.07
N ASN A 39 -6.27 1.02 3.58
CA ASN A 39 -5.93 2.27 2.90
C ASN A 39 -4.57 2.23 2.16
N GLY A 40 -3.80 1.15 2.29
CA GLY A 40 -2.48 1.04 1.69
C GLY A 40 -1.52 0.13 2.44
N LEU A 41 -0.22 0.40 2.33
CA LEU A 41 0.81 -0.35 3.02
C LEU A 41 1.49 0.50 4.10
N ARG A 42 1.67 -0.06 5.29
CA ARG A 42 2.51 0.54 6.34
C ARG A 42 3.95 0.67 5.85
N SER A 43 4.56 1.78 6.14
CA SER A 43 5.97 2.06 5.79
C SER A 43 6.98 1.23 6.61
N LEU A 44 6.53 0.66 7.73
CA LEU A 44 7.30 -0.24 8.59
C LEU A 44 6.34 -1.22 9.29
N SER A 45 6.79 -2.48 9.50
CA SER A 45 6.04 -3.48 10.26
C SER A 45 5.86 -3.05 11.72
N GLN A 46 4.64 -3.26 12.25
CA GLN A 46 4.33 -3.05 13.68
C GLN A 46 5.19 -3.90 14.64
N LYS A 47 5.89 -4.92 14.13
CA LYS A 47 6.83 -5.73 14.92
C LYS A 47 8.18 -5.06 15.12
N SER A 48 8.48 -4.00 14.38
CA SER A 48 9.73 -3.26 14.55
C SER A 48 9.68 -2.43 15.83
N LYS A 49 10.79 -2.41 16.56
CA LYS A 49 10.95 -1.55 17.75
C LYS A 49 10.91 -0.05 17.42
N GLU A 50 11.12 0.31 16.16
CA GLU A 50 11.11 1.69 15.66
C GLU A 50 9.76 2.10 15.08
N TYR A 51 8.73 1.25 15.20
CA TYR A 51 7.41 1.54 14.66
C TYR A 51 6.75 2.72 15.36
N ILE A 52 6.27 3.69 14.57
CA ILE A 52 5.52 4.85 15.01
C ILE A 52 4.27 4.94 14.14
N GLY A 53 3.13 4.47 14.66
CA GLY A 53 1.88 4.33 13.89
C GLY A 53 1.09 5.61 13.72
N ILE A 54 1.31 6.64 14.54
CA ILE A 54 0.50 7.86 14.56
C ILE A 54 1.32 9.06 14.07
N TYR A 55 0.83 9.73 13.02
CA TYR A 55 1.45 10.93 12.43
C TYR A 55 0.86 12.19 13.04
N ILE A 56 1.41 12.64 14.18
CA ILE A 56 0.91 13.77 14.97
C ILE A 56 2.04 14.54 15.67
N GLY A 57 1.76 15.75 16.11
CA GLY A 57 2.68 16.59 16.87
C GLY A 57 3.34 17.67 16.03
N ASP A 58 4.49 18.18 16.48
CA ASP A 58 5.30 19.14 15.77
C ASP A 58 6.02 18.50 14.57
N GLN A 59 6.80 19.30 13.84
CA GLN A 59 7.51 18.82 12.65
C GLN A 59 8.45 17.65 12.98
N TYR A 60 9.20 17.73 14.06
CA TYR A 60 10.14 16.69 14.46
C TYR A 60 9.46 15.33 14.68
N HIS A 61 8.34 15.33 15.37
CA HIS A 61 7.56 14.10 15.63
C HIS A 61 6.94 13.55 14.35
N ARG A 62 6.38 14.44 13.51
CA ARG A 62 5.81 14.01 12.21
C ARG A 62 6.86 13.44 11.27
N ASP A 63 8.02 14.11 11.12
CA ASP A 63 9.12 13.63 10.28
C ASP A 63 9.64 12.28 10.80
N GLY A 64 9.70 12.09 12.11
CA GLY A 64 10.05 10.82 12.75
C GLY A 64 9.08 9.67 12.44
N ALA A 65 7.79 9.95 12.29
CA ALA A 65 6.76 8.95 11.99
C ALA A 65 6.59 8.67 10.48
N TYR A 66 6.97 9.62 9.61
CA TYR A 66 6.60 9.68 8.20
C TYR A 66 6.92 8.42 7.38
N HIS A 67 8.00 7.71 7.74
CA HIS A 67 8.42 6.45 7.12
C HIS A 67 8.63 5.32 8.16
N GLN A 68 8.07 5.47 9.34
CA GLN A 68 8.28 4.53 10.45
C GLN A 68 6.97 3.86 10.92
N GLY A 69 5.94 3.86 10.10
CA GLY A 69 4.68 3.20 10.46
C GLY A 69 3.47 3.70 9.71
N THR A 70 3.47 4.97 9.27
CA THR A 70 2.39 5.54 8.45
C THR A 70 2.08 4.67 7.24
N VAL A 71 0.80 4.62 6.88
CA VAL A 71 0.31 3.91 5.71
C VAL A 71 0.40 4.83 4.49
N TRP A 72 0.92 4.31 3.41
CA TRP A 72 1.00 4.97 2.11
C TRP A 72 0.12 4.24 1.10
N THR A 73 -0.69 4.99 0.36
CA THR A 73 -1.60 4.38 -0.63
C THR A 73 -0.88 3.98 -1.92
N TRP A 74 0.09 4.77 -2.40
CA TRP A 74 0.73 4.49 -3.68
C TRP A 74 1.40 3.09 -3.78
N PRO A 75 2.03 2.52 -2.71
CA PRO A 75 2.61 1.18 -2.82
C PRO A 75 1.57 0.08 -2.94
N LEU A 76 0.29 0.37 -2.63
CA LEU A 76 -0.81 -0.57 -2.82
C LEU A 76 -0.99 -0.93 -4.30
N GLY A 77 -0.79 0.01 -5.23
CA GLY A 77 -0.80 -0.28 -6.65
C GLY A 77 0.26 -1.32 -7.04
N GLN A 78 1.48 -1.16 -6.54
CA GLN A 78 2.56 -2.13 -6.74
C GLN A 78 2.27 -3.48 -6.06
N PHE A 79 1.66 -3.46 -4.89
CA PHE A 79 1.22 -4.68 -4.21
C PHE A 79 0.17 -5.44 -5.04
N ILE A 80 -0.82 -4.75 -5.60
CA ILE A 80 -1.84 -5.35 -6.47
C ILE A 80 -1.16 -6.00 -7.68
N THR A 81 -0.24 -5.31 -8.35
CA THR A 81 0.51 -5.89 -9.49
C THR A 81 1.24 -7.17 -9.08
N ALA A 82 1.97 -7.14 -7.97
CA ALA A 82 2.70 -8.30 -7.47
C ALA A 82 1.75 -9.45 -7.09
N TYR A 83 0.65 -9.14 -6.40
CA TYR A 83 -0.38 -10.10 -6.03
C TYR A 83 -1.00 -10.78 -7.26
N MET A 84 -1.33 -10.00 -8.29
CA MET A 84 -1.87 -10.53 -9.54
C MET A 84 -0.88 -11.44 -10.26
N LYS A 85 0.39 -11.05 -10.33
CA LYS A 85 1.47 -11.87 -10.94
C LYS A 85 1.60 -13.24 -10.26
N VAL A 86 1.76 -13.28 -8.94
CA VAL A 86 1.96 -14.55 -8.22
C VAL A 86 0.71 -15.44 -8.20
N ASN A 87 -0.46 -14.88 -8.53
CA ASN A 87 -1.72 -15.61 -8.68
C ASN A 87 -2.14 -15.81 -10.16
N ASN A 88 -1.20 -15.63 -11.10
CA ASN A 88 -1.37 -15.86 -12.55
C ASN A 88 -2.58 -15.12 -13.14
N TYR A 89 -2.89 -13.92 -12.64
CA TYR A 89 -4.03 -13.10 -13.07
C TYR A 89 -5.37 -13.85 -13.11
N SER A 90 -5.55 -14.83 -12.23
CA SER A 90 -6.77 -15.63 -12.18
C SER A 90 -8.00 -14.79 -11.81
N GLU A 91 -9.20 -15.23 -12.23
CA GLU A 91 -10.45 -14.54 -11.90
C GLU A 91 -10.70 -14.42 -10.39
N LYS A 92 -10.22 -15.40 -9.61
CA LYS A 92 -10.24 -15.31 -8.15
C LYS A 92 -9.33 -14.18 -7.64
N ALA A 93 -8.14 -14.05 -8.23
CA ALA A 93 -7.20 -12.98 -7.87
C ALA A 93 -7.76 -11.59 -8.22
N LYS A 94 -8.40 -11.44 -9.38
CA LYS A 94 -9.06 -10.18 -9.77
C LYS A 94 -10.13 -9.76 -8.76
N LYS A 95 -11.01 -10.68 -8.37
CA LYS A 95 -12.03 -10.40 -7.35
C LYS A 95 -11.41 -9.96 -6.01
N THR A 96 -10.33 -10.60 -5.60
CA THR A 96 -9.61 -10.21 -4.37
C THR A 96 -8.95 -8.85 -4.54
N ALA A 97 -8.31 -8.59 -5.68
CA ALA A 97 -7.66 -7.30 -5.98
C ALA A 97 -8.66 -6.13 -6.00
N MET A 98 -9.89 -6.36 -6.47
CA MET A 98 -10.97 -5.36 -6.36
C MET A 98 -11.25 -4.98 -4.91
N ASN A 99 -11.24 -5.93 -3.98
CA ASN A 99 -11.46 -5.64 -2.56
C ASN A 99 -10.36 -4.77 -1.96
N PHE A 100 -9.12 -4.84 -2.48
CA PHE A 100 -8.01 -3.99 -2.00
C PHE A 100 -8.21 -2.51 -2.31
N ILE A 101 -9.03 -2.16 -3.29
CA ILE A 101 -9.32 -0.78 -3.68
C ILE A 101 -10.72 -0.30 -3.26
N GLU A 102 -11.47 -1.11 -2.54
CA GLU A 102 -12.85 -0.82 -2.14
C GLU A 102 -12.95 0.43 -1.24
N PHE A 103 -11.95 0.67 -0.39
CA PHE A 103 -11.87 1.82 0.51
C PHE A 103 -12.02 3.17 -0.19
N ILE A 104 -11.68 3.23 -1.49
CA ILE A 104 -11.74 4.47 -2.26
C ILE A 104 -13.14 5.05 -2.27
N LYS A 105 -14.17 4.22 -2.34
CA LYS A 105 -15.57 4.65 -2.38
C LYS A 105 -15.94 5.56 -1.20
N ASP A 106 -15.45 5.21 -0.03
CA ASP A 106 -15.70 6.00 1.18
C ASP A 106 -14.74 7.16 1.28
N HIS A 107 -13.45 6.93 1.02
CA HIS A 107 -12.41 7.95 1.17
C HIS A 107 -12.55 9.13 0.20
N LEU A 108 -13.09 8.92 -1.02
CA LEU A 108 -13.35 10.02 -1.98
C LEU A 108 -14.34 11.08 -1.45
N ASN A 109 -15.05 10.80 -0.37
CA ASN A 109 -15.98 11.72 0.28
C ASN A 109 -15.50 12.17 1.67
N ASP A 110 -14.29 11.83 2.07
CA ASP A 110 -13.75 12.08 3.41
C ASP A 110 -12.82 13.31 3.44
N ALA A 111 -11.52 13.11 3.30
CA ALA A 111 -10.51 14.15 3.53
C ALA A 111 -10.40 15.18 2.39
N CYS A 112 -10.48 14.72 1.13
CA CYS A 112 -10.50 15.56 -0.06
C CYS A 112 -11.46 14.96 -1.08
N ILE A 113 -12.55 15.65 -1.34
CA ILE A 113 -13.57 15.18 -2.29
C ILE A 113 -12.95 14.94 -3.67
N GLY A 114 -13.04 13.69 -4.13
CA GLY A 114 -12.55 13.27 -5.44
C GLY A 114 -11.06 12.98 -5.52
N SER A 115 -10.35 12.90 -4.39
CA SER A 115 -8.92 12.56 -4.37
C SER A 115 -8.56 11.57 -3.26
N ILE A 116 -7.29 11.15 -3.21
CA ILE A 116 -6.78 10.23 -2.20
C ILE A 116 -5.66 10.92 -1.42
N SER A 117 -5.71 10.81 -0.10
CA SER A 117 -4.69 11.36 0.79
C SER A 117 -3.32 10.72 0.57
N GLU A 118 -2.28 11.46 0.94
CA GLU A 118 -0.89 11.02 0.82
C GLU A 118 -0.60 9.83 1.71
N ILE A 119 -0.93 9.96 2.99
CA ILE A 119 -0.70 8.97 4.03
C ILE A 119 -1.91 8.84 4.95
N PHE A 120 -1.90 7.78 5.74
CA PHE A 120 -2.82 7.57 6.86
C PHE A 120 -2.01 7.16 8.09
N ASP A 121 -2.60 7.33 9.27
CA ASP A 121 -2.04 6.71 10.47
C ASP A 121 -1.89 5.20 10.26
N GLY A 122 -0.84 4.60 10.81
CA GLY A 122 -0.59 3.16 10.73
C GLY A 122 -1.44 2.34 11.69
N ASP A 123 -2.01 3.01 12.71
CA ASP A 123 -2.90 2.42 13.71
C ASP A 123 -4.32 2.94 13.53
N GLU A 124 -5.29 2.14 13.99
CA GLU A 124 -6.71 2.50 13.94
C GLU A 124 -6.96 3.85 14.69
N PRO A 125 -7.84 4.66 14.14
CA PRO A 125 -8.79 4.43 13.03
C PRO A 125 -8.25 4.69 11.62
N LEU A 126 -6.94 4.66 11.38
CA LEU A 126 -6.29 4.93 10.08
C LEU A 126 -6.62 6.33 9.54
N THR A 127 -6.53 7.33 10.38
CA THR A 127 -6.89 8.72 10.04
C THR A 127 -6.07 9.24 8.86
N PRO A 128 -6.70 9.88 7.83
CA PRO A 128 -5.97 10.51 6.73
C PRO A 128 -5.06 11.63 7.24
N ARG A 129 -3.84 11.69 6.70
CA ARG A 129 -2.79 12.63 7.08
C ARG A 129 -2.01 13.10 5.85
N GLY A 130 -1.05 14.00 6.08
CA GLY A 130 -0.20 14.55 5.03
C GLY A 130 -0.97 15.43 4.07
N CYS A 131 -0.61 15.40 2.80
CA CYS A 131 -1.33 16.10 1.74
C CYS A 131 -2.70 15.41 1.50
N PHE A 132 -3.77 16.21 1.52
CA PHE A 132 -5.14 15.68 1.34
C PHE A 132 -5.46 15.24 -0.10
N ALA A 133 -4.64 15.61 -1.07
CA ALA A 133 -4.80 15.26 -2.49
C ALA A 133 -3.45 14.90 -3.10
N GLN A 134 -3.10 13.60 -3.11
CA GLN A 134 -1.80 13.15 -3.56
C GLN A 134 -1.88 12.45 -4.92
N ALA A 135 -1.17 13.01 -5.91
CA ALA A 135 -1.23 12.56 -7.28
C ALA A 135 -0.82 11.08 -7.46
N TRP A 136 0.26 10.63 -6.85
CA TRP A 136 0.71 9.24 -7.00
C TRP A 136 -0.19 8.22 -6.27
N SER A 137 -0.89 8.64 -5.21
CA SER A 137 -1.91 7.78 -4.59
C SER A 137 -3.05 7.50 -5.57
N VAL A 138 -3.54 8.52 -6.28
CA VAL A 138 -4.56 8.37 -7.33
C VAL A 138 -4.02 7.59 -8.52
N ALA A 139 -2.83 7.96 -9.02
CA ALA A 139 -2.24 7.38 -10.23
C ALA A 139 -1.99 5.87 -10.10
N GLU A 140 -1.40 5.41 -9.00
CA GLU A 140 -1.08 4.00 -8.79
C GLU A 140 -2.31 3.12 -8.63
N ILE A 141 -3.35 3.62 -7.96
CA ILE A 141 -4.61 2.89 -7.86
C ILE A 141 -5.30 2.77 -9.22
N LEU A 142 -5.37 3.88 -9.99
CA LEU A 142 -5.93 3.85 -11.33
C LEU A 142 -5.13 2.94 -12.27
N ARG A 143 -3.80 3.00 -12.22
CA ARG A 143 -2.94 2.13 -13.01
C ARG A 143 -3.22 0.65 -12.69
N ALA A 144 -3.18 0.28 -11.43
CA ALA A 144 -3.41 -1.10 -11.01
C ALA A 144 -4.81 -1.59 -11.40
N TYR A 145 -5.83 -0.74 -11.23
CA TYR A 145 -7.19 -1.07 -11.67
C TYR A 145 -7.27 -1.34 -13.17
N VAL A 146 -6.71 -0.42 -14.00
CA VAL A 146 -6.81 -0.52 -15.46
C VAL A 146 -5.93 -1.64 -16.00
N GLU A 147 -4.67 -1.71 -15.59
CA GLU A 147 -3.68 -2.59 -16.19
C GLU A 147 -3.73 -4.02 -15.63
N ASP A 148 -3.96 -4.18 -14.33
CA ASP A 148 -3.83 -5.47 -13.67
C ASP A 148 -5.18 -6.15 -13.42
N ILE A 149 -6.25 -5.37 -13.12
CA ILE A 149 -7.55 -5.94 -12.76
C ILE A 149 -8.47 -6.02 -13.99
N ARG A 150 -8.65 -4.90 -14.71
CA ARG A 150 -9.63 -4.81 -15.79
C ARG A 150 -9.15 -5.42 -17.11
N ASN A 151 -7.91 -5.17 -17.50
CA ASN A 151 -7.40 -5.50 -18.85
C ASN A 151 -6.58 -6.80 -18.92
N LYS A 152 -6.37 -7.50 -17.82
CA LYS A 152 -5.72 -8.82 -17.78
C LYS A 152 -6.78 -9.90 -17.52
#